data_e7eaf3e66b0af5cb775ff91336f35b26
#
_entry.id   e7eaf3e66b0af5cb775ff91336f35b26
#
_cell.length_a   1.000
_cell.length_b   1.000
_cell.length_c   1.000
_cell.angle_alpha   90.00
_cell.angle_beta   90.00
_cell.angle_gamma   90.00
#
_symmetry.space_group_name_H-M   'P 1'
#
loop_
_entity.id
_entity.type
_entity.pdbx_description
1 polymer ?
#
loop_
_entity_poly.entity_id
_entity_poly.type
_entity_poly.pdbx_seq_one_letter_code
_entity_poly.pdbx_strand_id
1 'polypeptide(L)'
;MHEPIGYRSGVGIVLMNRQGFVCVGHRNDGRLPPWQMPQGGMQPGEPPEQAALRELSEELGTDKAAIIGSCPHWLCYDYPEAASTKRAQQFRGQRHKWFLLRFTGDDRDITIATRHAEFSSRCWMSPDEVVANVISFKRNIYRAVMQHFSPILGHSRLGIAPIPSALISPSRQQDDSCRDTYGPLHQSAAGVLQPQA
;
A
#
# COMPACT_ATOMS: atom_id res chain seq x y z
N MET A 1 5.33 -18.02 -25.24
CA MET A 1 4.76 -17.24 -24.12
C MET A 1 5.74 -16.11 -23.83
N HIS A 2 5.32 -14.85 -23.90
CA HIS A 2 6.16 -13.70 -23.55
C HIS A 2 6.36 -13.68 -22.03
N GLU A 3 7.60 -13.60 -21.57
CA GLU A 3 7.86 -13.31 -20.14
C GLU A 3 7.29 -11.94 -19.76
N PRO A 4 6.61 -11.81 -18.61
CA PRO A 4 6.05 -10.53 -18.17
C PRO A 4 7.15 -9.48 -18.00
N ILE A 5 6.92 -8.29 -18.53
CA ILE A 5 7.88 -7.18 -18.49
C ILE A 5 7.87 -6.57 -17.08
N GLY A 6 8.84 -6.91 -16.24
CA GLY A 6 9.14 -6.20 -15.00
C GLY A 6 7.93 -5.88 -14.06
N TYR A 7 8.05 -4.80 -13.27
CA TYR A 7 7.01 -4.35 -12.34
C TYR A 7 6.29 -3.09 -12.87
N ARG A 8 4.96 -3.06 -12.72
CA ARG A 8 4.18 -1.84 -12.97
C ARG A 8 4.40 -0.85 -11.82
N SER A 9 4.81 0.38 -12.15
CA SER A 9 4.97 1.44 -11.15
C SER A 9 3.62 1.98 -10.67
N GLY A 10 3.53 2.23 -9.38
CA GLY A 10 2.37 2.80 -8.74
C GLY A 10 2.72 3.46 -7.42
N VAL A 11 1.70 3.96 -6.74
CA VAL A 11 1.78 4.58 -5.42
C VAL A 11 0.84 3.90 -4.47
N GLY A 12 1.18 3.90 -3.18
CA GLY A 12 0.32 3.47 -2.10
C GLY A 12 0.19 4.58 -1.06
N ILE A 13 -0.96 4.69 -0.43
CA ILE A 13 -1.32 5.77 0.46
C ILE A 13 -1.72 5.22 1.82
N VAL A 14 -1.02 5.65 2.86
CA VAL A 14 -1.44 5.50 4.25
C VAL A 14 -2.13 6.80 4.64
N LEU A 15 -3.45 6.88 4.49
CA LEU A 15 -4.22 8.03 4.93
C LEU A 15 -4.56 7.87 6.41
N MET A 16 -3.96 8.72 7.26
CA MET A 16 -4.07 8.66 8.71
C MET A 16 -4.98 9.76 9.23
N ASN A 17 -5.92 9.42 10.12
CA ASN A 17 -6.71 10.39 10.87
C ASN A 17 -5.97 10.92 12.11
N ARG A 18 -6.61 11.84 12.85
CA ARG A 18 -6.02 12.45 14.06
C ARG A 18 -5.74 11.45 15.19
N GLN A 19 -6.44 10.31 15.20
CA GLN A 19 -6.30 9.26 16.21
C GLN A 19 -5.24 8.21 15.84
N GLY A 20 -4.62 8.30 14.66
CA GLY A 20 -3.63 7.33 14.18
C GLY A 20 -4.22 6.10 13.51
N PHE A 21 -5.53 6.08 13.24
CA PHE A 21 -6.16 5.05 12.44
C PHE A 21 -5.94 5.32 10.94
N VAL A 22 -5.86 4.25 10.17
CA VAL A 22 -5.60 4.26 8.73
C VAL A 22 -6.89 3.99 7.98
N CYS A 23 -7.18 4.80 6.96
CA CYS A 23 -8.32 4.59 6.08
C CYS A 23 -8.07 3.40 5.14
N VAL A 24 -9.04 2.49 5.07
CA VAL A 24 -9.06 1.38 4.13
C VAL A 24 -10.40 1.30 3.43
N GLY A 25 -10.38 0.88 2.16
CA GLY A 25 -11.56 0.64 1.35
C GLY A 25 -11.84 -0.86 1.21
N HIS A 26 -13.12 -1.21 1.18
CA HIS A 26 -13.61 -2.54 0.86
C HIS A 26 -13.73 -2.66 -0.66
N ARG A 27 -12.92 -3.50 -1.28
CA ARG A 27 -12.82 -3.63 -2.74
C ARG A 27 -14.07 -4.26 -3.36
N ASN A 28 -14.42 -3.78 -4.56
CA ASN A 28 -15.56 -4.26 -5.35
C ASN A 28 -15.26 -5.52 -6.19
N ASP A 29 -14.01 -6.03 -6.20
CA ASP A 29 -13.58 -7.09 -7.12
C ASP A 29 -13.78 -8.52 -6.58
N GLY A 30 -14.45 -8.68 -5.45
CA GLY A 30 -14.79 -9.97 -4.84
C GLY A 30 -13.62 -10.74 -4.22
N ARG A 31 -12.41 -10.20 -4.18
CA ARG A 31 -11.24 -10.87 -3.56
C ARG A 31 -11.28 -10.76 -2.04
N LEU A 32 -10.88 -11.82 -1.36
CA LEU A 32 -10.86 -11.90 0.10
C LEU A 32 -9.43 -12.06 0.65
N PRO A 33 -9.09 -11.44 1.77
CA PRO A 33 -9.81 -10.35 2.45
C PRO A 33 -9.98 -9.12 1.55
N PRO A 34 -11.10 -8.37 1.69
CA PRO A 34 -11.46 -7.32 0.74
C PRO A 34 -10.79 -5.98 1.01
N TRP A 35 -10.19 -5.79 2.19
CA TRP A 35 -9.69 -4.49 2.63
C TRP A 35 -8.36 -4.11 2.00
N GLN A 36 -8.25 -2.84 1.59
CA GLN A 36 -7.08 -2.31 0.93
C GLN A 36 -6.89 -0.84 1.28
N MET A 37 -5.64 -0.43 1.53
CA MET A 37 -5.29 0.99 1.53
C MET A 37 -5.39 1.56 0.12
N PRO A 38 -5.73 2.86 -0.05
CA PRO A 38 -5.77 3.52 -1.35
C PRO A 38 -4.43 3.37 -2.08
N GLN A 39 -4.50 3.02 -3.38
CA GLN A 39 -3.32 2.80 -4.20
C GLN A 39 -3.66 2.76 -5.69
N GLY A 40 -2.79 3.29 -6.53
CA GLY A 40 -3.02 3.22 -7.96
C GLY A 40 -1.76 3.33 -8.81
N GLY A 41 -1.94 3.32 -10.12
CA GLY A 41 -0.84 3.36 -11.06
C GLY A 41 -0.38 4.78 -11.36
N MET A 42 0.92 4.96 -11.52
CA MET A 42 1.47 6.20 -12.04
C MET A 42 1.22 6.36 -13.53
N GLN A 43 1.01 7.58 -13.97
CA GLN A 43 0.96 7.96 -15.38
C GLN A 43 2.40 8.22 -15.91
N PRO A 44 2.64 8.13 -17.22
CA PRO A 44 3.95 8.45 -17.80
C PRO A 44 4.39 9.87 -17.44
N GLY A 45 5.58 10.01 -16.85
CA GLY A 45 6.14 11.29 -16.44
C GLY A 45 5.53 11.91 -15.17
N GLU A 46 4.58 11.24 -14.53
CA GLU A 46 3.93 11.76 -13.32
C GLU A 46 4.86 11.57 -12.09
N PRO A 47 5.13 12.64 -11.31
CA PRO A 47 5.82 12.51 -10.03
C PRO A 47 5.02 11.63 -9.04
N PRO A 48 5.68 10.77 -8.24
CA PRO A 48 4.98 9.89 -7.30
C PRO A 48 4.08 10.62 -6.29
N GLU A 49 4.48 11.80 -5.83
CA GLU A 49 3.70 12.64 -4.92
C GLU A 49 2.38 13.11 -5.56
N GLN A 50 2.43 13.50 -6.83
CA GLN A 50 1.23 13.91 -7.59
C GLN A 50 0.32 12.70 -7.83
N ALA A 51 0.91 11.55 -8.20
CA ALA A 51 0.15 10.31 -8.34
C ALA A 51 -0.58 9.95 -7.04
N ALA A 52 0.06 10.09 -5.88
CA ALA A 52 -0.56 9.79 -4.59
C ALA A 52 -1.77 10.71 -4.30
N LEU A 53 -1.66 12.00 -4.55
CA LEU A 53 -2.77 12.94 -4.36
C LEU A 53 -3.91 12.72 -5.37
N ARG A 54 -3.58 12.39 -6.61
CA ARG A 54 -4.58 12.05 -7.65
C ARG A 54 -5.33 10.77 -7.29
N GLU A 55 -4.64 9.70 -6.92
CA GLU A 55 -5.26 8.43 -6.53
C GLU A 55 -6.11 8.59 -5.26
N LEU A 56 -5.67 9.42 -4.29
CA LEU A 56 -6.48 9.75 -3.13
C LEU A 56 -7.83 10.38 -3.54
N SER A 57 -7.78 11.35 -4.46
CA SER A 57 -8.99 12.00 -4.97
C SER A 57 -9.86 11.04 -5.80
N GLU A 58 -9.25 10.18 -6.61
CA GLU A 58 -9.98 9.21 -7.45
C GLU A 58 -10.68 8.13 -6.63
N GLU A 59 -10.04 7.60 -5.55
CA GLU A 59 -10.57 6.48 -4.77
C GLU A 59 -11.41 6.91 -3.55
N LEU A 60 -11.04 8.04 -2.90
CA LEU A 60 -11.69 8.53 -1.69
C LEU A 60 -12.39 9.88 -1.86
N GLY A 61 -12.39 10.46 -3.05
CA GLY A 61 -13.09 11.69 -3.39
C GLY A 61 -12.69 12.89 -2.53
N THR A 62 -11.47 12.91 -2.01
CA THR A 62 -11.00 13.99 -1.14
C THR A 62 -9.61 14.47 -1.55
N ASP A 63 -9.39 15.78 -1.39
CA ASP A 63 -8.09 16.44 -1.48
C ASP A 63 -7.60 16.96 -0.11
N LYS A 64 -8.41 16.74 0.95
CA LYS A 64 -8.14 17.21 2.32
C LYS A 64 -7.11 16.34 3.02
N ALA A 65 -5.90 16.29 2.49
CA ALA A 65 -4.79 15.56 3.09
C ALA A 65 -3.45 16.24 2.77
N ALA A 66 -2.49 16.09 3.68
CA ALA A 66 -1.13 16.56 3.50
C ALA A 66 -0.16 15.39 3.55
N ILE A 67 0.78 15.29 2.60
CA ILE A 67 1.87 14.34 2.65
C ILE A 67 2.79 14.73 3.80
N ILE A 68 3.02 13.81 4.74
CA ILE A 68 3.84 14.00 5.92
C ILE A 68 5.03 13.05 6.01
N GLY A 69 5.12 12.09 5.10
CA GLY A 69 6.23 11.16 5.00
C GLY A 69 6.14 10.27 3.77
N SER A 70 7.26 9.63 3.43
CA SER A 70 7.31 8.62 2.38
C SER A 70 8.28 7.49 2.75
N CYS A 71 8.01 6.27 2.30
CA CYS A 71 8.99 5.21 2.38
C CYS A 71 10.18 5.55 1.48
N PRO A 72 11.45 5.33 1.91
CA PRO A 72 12.62 5.67 1.11
C PRO A 72 12.73 4.81 -0.15
N HIS A 73 12.30 3.55 -0.07
CA HIS A 73 12.42 2.58 -1.13
C HIS A 73 11.08 2.27 -1.81
N TRP A 74 11.16 1.84 -3.07
CA TRP A 74 10.05 1.21 -3.76
C TRP A 74 9.85 -0.21 -3.21
N LEU A 75 8.60 -0.56 -2.88
CA LEU A 75 8.26 -1.89 -2.37
C LEU A 75 7.55 -2.68 -3.48
N CYS A 76 8.04 -3.88 -3.75
CA CYS A 76 7.56 -4.73 -4.83
C CYS A 76 6.79 -5.94 -4.32
N TYR A 77 5.81 -6.38 -5.09
CA TYR A 77 5.16 -7.67 -4.90
C TYR A 77 4.84 -8.31 -6.23
N ASP A 78 4.96 -9.63 -6.29
CA ASP A 78 4.60 -10.41 -7.47
C ASP A 78 3.10 -10.70 -7.48
N TYR A 79 2.52 -10.78 -8.66
CA TYR A 79 1.18 -11.31 -8.79
C TYR A 79 1.19 -12.81 -8.49
N PRO A 80 0.14 -13.36 -7.83
CA PRO A 80 0.01 -14.81 -7.68
C PRO A 80 0.01 -15.50 -9.04
N GLU A 81 0.58 -16.69 -9.13
CA GLU A 81 0.61 -17.50 -10.37
C GLU A 81 -0.79 -17.74 -10.98
N ALA A 82 -1.80 -17.86 -10.11
CA ALA A 82 -3.19 -17.99 -10.52
C ALA A 82 -3.84 -16.68 -11.01
N ALA A 83 -3.11 -15.57 -11.04
CA ALA A 83 -3.68 -14.29 -11.47
C ALA A 83 -3.84 -14.25 -12.99
N SER A 84 -5.09 -14.34 -13.48
CA SER A 84 -5.45 -14.31 -14.90
C SER A 84 -5.82 -12.92 -15.44
N THR A 85 -5.48 -11.84 -14.75
CA THR A 85 -5.81 -10.48 -15.18
C THR A 85 -4.93 -10.02 -16.32
N LYS A 86 -5.43 -9.11 -17.18
CA LYS A 86 -4.64 -8.49 -18.26
C LYS A 86 -3.32 -7.87 -17.71
N ARG A 87 -3.34 -7.32 -16.49
CA ARG A 87 -2.16 -6.76 -15.82
C ARG A 87 -1.14 -7.84 -15.47
N ALA A 88 -1.58 -9.00 -14.98
CA ALA A 88 -0.70 -10.13 -14.66
C ALA A 88 -0.10 -10.79 -15.92
N GLN A 89 -0.70 -10.60 -17.08
CA GLN A 89 -0.14 -11.05 -18.36
C GLN A 89 0.96 -10.11 -18.89
N GLN A 90 0.93 -8.84 -18.49
CA GLN A 90 1.87 -7.81 -18.94
C GLN A 90 3.02 -7.58 -17.95
N PHE A 91 2.78 -7.72 -16.65
CA PHE A 91 3.74 -7.41 -15.61
C PHE A 91 3.86 -8.59 -14.64
N ARG A 92 5.08 -8.83 -14.16
CA ARG A 92 5.37 -9.78 -13.09
C ARG A 92 4.63 -9.42 -11.79
N GLY A 93 4.51 -8.12 -11.51
CA GLY A 93 3.88 -7.60 -10.30
C GLY A 93 3.77 -6.09 -10.32
N GLN A 94 3.74 -5.51 -9.13
CA GLN A 94 3.72 -4.05 -8.96
C GLN A 94 4.83 -3.61 -8.01
N ARG A 95 5.40 -2.43 -8.26
CA ARG A 95 6.26 -1.69 -7.35
C ARG A 95 5.57 -0.40 -6.95
N HIS A 96 5.49 -0.14 -5.64
CA HIS A 96 4.81 1.05 -5.12
C HIS A 96 5.74 1.93 -4.31
N LYS A 97 5.67 3.24 -4.56
CA LYS A 97 6.18 4.27 -3.66
C LYS A 97 5.08 4.57 -2.64
N TRP A 98 5.37 4.42 -1.35
CA TRP A 98 4.39 4.59 -0.29
C TRP A 98 4.52 5.95 0.38
N PHE A 99 3.37 6.60 0.60
CA PHE A 99 3.26 7.90 1.25
C PHE A 99 2.38 7.81 2.49
N LEU A 100 2.78 8.51 3.54
CA LEU A 100 1.95 8.77 4.71
C LEU A 100 1.32 10.14 4.54
N LEU A 101 0.00 10.19 4.54
CA LEU A 101 -0.80 11.40 4.44
C LEU A 101 -1.59 11.59 5.74
N ARG A 102 -1.57 12.82 6.24
CA ARG A 102 -2.46 13.24 7.34
C ARG A 102 -3.75 13.75 6.77
N PHE A 103 -4.86 13.14 7.14
CA PHE A 103 -6.19 13.63 6.81
C PHE A 103 -6.49 14.91 7.60
N THR A 104 -6.89 15.97 6.91
CA THR A 104 -7.17 17.31 7.48
C THR A 104 -8.64 17.66 7.49
N GLY A 105 -9.49 16.83 6.85
CA GLY A 105 -10.94 16.97 6.79
C GLY A 105 -11.68 16.21 7.89
N ASP A 106 -12.98 16.10 7.68
CA ASP A 106 -13.90 15.29 8.48
C ASP A 106 -14.37 14.07 7.67
N ASP A 107 -14.97 13.06 8.32
CA ASP A 107 -15.44 11.83 7.67
C ASP A 107 -16.39 12.07 6.48
N ARG A 108 -17.21 13.13 6.54
CA ARG A 108 -18.09 13.55 5.44
C ARG A 108 -17.35 14.07 4.20
N ASP A 109 -16.09 14.42 4.33
CA ASP A 109 -15.23 14.87 3.22
C ASP A 109 -14.63 13.71 2.43
N ILE A 110 -14.87 12.47 2.85
CA ILE A 110 -14.47 11.26 2.13
C ILE A 110 -15.71 10.65 1.47
N THR A 111 -15.67 10.52 0.15
CA THR A 111 -16.69 9.81 -0.62
C THR A 111 -16.08 8.73 -1.49
N ILE A 112 -16.64 7.52 -1.42
CA ILE A 112 -16.27 6.41 -2.30
C ILE A 112 -17.14 6.34 -3.57
N ALA A 113 -18.19 7.17 -3.65
CA ALA A 113 -19.03 7.32 -4.83
C ALA A 113 -18.35 8.21 -5.88
N THR A 114 -17.15 7.83 -6.29
CA THR A 114 -16.36 8.53 -7.31
C THR A 114 -16.65 7.97 -8.69
N ARG A 115 -16.19 8.68 -9.73
CA ARG A 115 -16.33 8.22 -11.13
C ARG A 115 -15.62 6.88 -11.39
N HIS A 116 -14.59 6.56 -10.60
CA HIS A 116 -13.78 5.35 -10.69
C HIS A 116 -13.86 4.52 -9.40
N ALA A 117 -15.08 4.37 -8.86
CA ALA A 117 -15.33 3.71 -7.59
C ALA A 117 -14.72 2.29 -7.53
N GLU A 118 -13.59 2.16 -6.84
CA GLU A 118 -12.93 0.86 -6.57
C GLU A 118 -13.41 0.23 -5.25
N PHE A 119 -14.05 1.02 -4.38
CA PHE A 119 -14.51 0.61 -3.06
C PHE A 119 -16.05 0.67 -2.94
N SER A 120 -16.61 -0.30 -2.19
CA SER A 120 -18.05 -0.34 -1.83
C SER A 120 -18.34 0.27 -0.46
N SER A 121 -17.33 0.28 0.41
CA SER A 121 -17.37 0.90 1.73
C SER A 121 -15.97 1.27 2.19
N ARG A 122 -15.86 2.03 3.26
CA ARG A 122 -14.60 2.38 3.90
C ARG A 122 -14.70 2.30 5.40
N CYS A 123 -13.58 2.11 6.07
CA CYS A 123 -13.47 2.26 7.51
C CYS A 123 -12.07 2.73 7.92
N TRP A 124 -11.95 3.10 9.20
CA TRP A 124 -10.69 3.39 9.85
C TRP A 124 -10.25 2.17 10.64
N MET A 125 -9.02 1.70 10.41
CA MET A 125 -8.43 0.53 11.08
C MET A 125 -7.15 0.93 11.81
N SER A 126 -6.85 0.25 12.90
CA SER A 126 -5.51 0.32 13.50
C SER A 126 -4.47 -0.28 12.53
N PRO A 127 -3.18 0.12 12.64
CA PRO A 127 -2.12 -0.45 11.79
C PRO A 127 -2.07 -1.97 11.79
N ASP A 128 -2.30 -2.60 12.94
CA ASP A 128 -2.31 -4.07 13.07
C ASP A 128 -3.49 -4.71 12.34
N GLU A 129 -4.68 -4.11 12.44
CA GLU A 129 -5.87 -4.56 11.71
C GLU A 129 -5.69 -4.43 10.20
N VAL A 130 -5.05 -3.35 9.72
CA VAL A 130 -4.73 -3.18 8.29
C VAL A 130 -3.88 -4.35 7.78
N VAL A 131 -2.83 -4.74 8.53
CA VAL A 131 -1.97 -5.88 8.16
C VAL A 131 -2.70 -7.21 8.24
N ALA A 132 -3.58 -7.38 9.22
CA ALA A 132 -4.34 -8.62 9.41
C ALA A 132 -5.38 -8.83 8.28
N ASN A 133 -6.00 -7.76 7.81
CA ASN A 133 -7.16 -7.80 6.90
C ASN A 133 -6.84 -7.56 5.42
N VAL A 134 -5.57 -7.44 5.05
CA VAL A 134 -5.16 -7.35 3.64
C VAL A 134 -5.00 -8.73 3.01
N ILE A 135 -5.19 -8.81 1.69
CA ILE A 135 -4.94 -10.04 0.90
C ILE A 135 -3.50 -10.54 1.09
N SER A 136 -3.32 -11.86 1.17
CA SER A 136 -2.09 -12.52 1.65
C SER A 136 -0.82 -12.07 0.92
N PHE A 137 -0.85 -11.97 -0.41
CA PHE A 137 0.33 -11.61 -1.20
C PHE A 137 0.80 -10.15 -1.02
N LYS A 138 -0.03 -9.27 -0.45
CA LYS A 138 0.34 -7.89 -0.09
C LYS A 138 0.75 -7.73 1.38
N ARG A 139 0.56 -8.76 2.22
CA ARG A 139 0.72 -8.64 3.68
C ARG A 139 2.12 -8.21 4.09
N ASN A 140 3.16 -8.72 3.44
CA ASN A 140 4.54 -8.36 3.77
C ASN A 140 4.84 -6.87 3.48
N ILE A 141 4.35 -6.34 2.35
CA ILE A 141 4.48 -4.92 2.04
C ILE A 141 3.74 -4.07 3.06
N TYR A 142 2.49 -4.41 3.38
CA TYR A 142 1.70 -3.67 4.36
C TYR A 142 2.36 -3.67 5.73
N ARG A 143 2.95 -4.81 6.16
CA ARG A 143 3.74 -4.89 7.40
C ARG A 143 4.95 -3.95 7.36
N ALA A 144 5.73 -3.97 6.28
CA ALA A 144 6.89 -3.11 6.12
C ALA A 144 6.51 -1.61 6.15
N VAL A 145 5.43 -1.23 5.46
CA VAL A 145 4.90 0.13 5.45
C VAL A 145 4.44 0.57 6.85
N MET A 146 3.67 -0.27 7.55
CA MET A 146 3.21 0.04 8.90
C MET A 146 4.39 0.14 9.89
N GLN A 147 5.39 -0.73 9.78
CA GLN A 147 6.60 -0.67 10.60
C GLN A 147 7.40 0.61 10.31
N HIS A 148 7.54 1.00 9.04
CA HIS A 148 8.26 2.23 8.67
C HIS A 148 7.59 3.48 9.26
N PHE A 149 6.25 3.55 9.22
CA PHE A 149 5.51 4.70 9.72
C PHE A 149 5.10 4.59 11.19
N SER A 150 5.44 3.50 11.88
CA SER A 150 5.04 3.27 13.29
C SER A 150 5.43 4.41 14.25
N PRO A 151 6.59 5.10 14.11
CA PRO A 151 6.92 6.21 14.99
C PRO A 151 5.92 7.37 14.91
N ILE A 152 5.32 7.57 13.71
CA ILE A 152 4.34 8.64 13.48
C ILE A 152 2.93 8.15 13.85
N LEU A 153 2.55 6.96 13.41
CA LEU A 153 1.25 6.34 13.70
C LEU A 153 1.03 6.14 15.21
N GLY A 154 2.09 5.70 15.94
CA GLY A 154 2.05 5.54 17.40
C GLY A 154 1.91 6.87 18.16
N HIS A 155 2.54 7.92 17.71
CA HIS A 155 2.48 9.25 18.35
C HIS A 155 1.11 9.94 18.19
N SER A 156 0.33 9.55 17.20
CA SER A 156 -1.03 10.10 17.00
C SER A 156 -2.01 9.75 18.13
N ARG A 157 -1.73 8.69 18.90
CA ARG A 157 -2.52 8.31 20.09
C ARG A 157 -2.23 9.18 21.32
N LEU A 158 -1.09 9.89 21.33
CA LEU A 158 -0.62 10.66 22.49
C LEU A 158 -0.74 12.19 22.33
N GLY A 159 -1.46 12.67 21.30
CA GLY A 159 -1.52 14.09 20.99
C GLY A 159 -0.37 14.52 20.08
N ILE A 160 -0.62 15.55 19.27
CA ILE A 160 0.23 15.99 18.15
C ILE A 160 1.60 16.44 18.66
N ALA A 161 2.60 15.55 18.61
CA ALA A 161 3.99 15.99 18.67
C ALA A 161 4.46 16.40 17.25
N PRO A 162 5.29 17.46 17.12
CA PRO A 162 5.83 17.87 15.82
C PRO A 162 6.70 16.76 15.24
N ILE A 163 6.56 16.54 13.93
CA ILE A 163 7.30 15.53 13.18
C ILE A 163 8.79 15.88 13.20
N PRO A 164 9.70 14.97 13.60
CA PRO A 164 11.13 15.21 13.49
C PRO A 164 11.52 15.49 12.04
N SER A 165 12.21 16.59 11.77
CA SER A 165 12.69 17.00 10.45
C SER A 165 13.52 15.95 9.72
N ALA A 166 14.12 14.99 10.42
CA ALA A 166 14.89 13.88 9.87
C ALA A 166 14.06 12.85 9.10
N LEU A 167 12.72 12.86 9.26
CA LEU A 167 11.80 12.00 8.49
C LEU A 167 11.25 12.67 7.24
N ILE A 168 11.61 13.95 7.02
CA ILE A 168 11.25 14.73 5.83
C ILE A 168 12.50 14.79 4.95
N SER A 169 12.83 13.71 4.26
CA SER A 169 13.89 13.75 3.25
C SER A 169 13.28 14.10 1.90
N PRO A 170 13.77 15.17 1.22
CA PRO A 170 13.39 15.43 -0.16
C PRO A 170 13.93 14.29 -1.04
N SER A 171 13.06 13.71 -1.82
CA SER A 171 13.38 12.67 -2.81
C SER A 171 14.38 13.23 -3.84
N ARG A 172 15.62 12.74 -3.83
CA ARG A 172 16.50 12.80 -5.00
C ARG A 172 16.64 11.42 -5.58
N GLN A 173 16.15 11.33 -6.80
CA GLN A 173 16.56 10.50 -7.94
C GLN A 173 17.22 9.13 -7.73
N GLN A 174 16.59 8.16 -8.39
CA GLN A 174 17.19 6.96 -9.00
C GLN A 174 17.79 5.93 -8.05
N ASP A 175 16.99 4.94 -7.74
CA ASP A 175 17.50 3.58 -7.69
C ASP A 175 16.49 2.63 -8.39
N ASP A 176 16.81 2.22 -9.60
CA ASP A 176 15.99 1.33 -10.43
C ASP A 176 16.12 -0.15 -10.01
N SER A 177 16.84 -0.41 -8.93
CA SER A 177 17.00 -1.77 -8.43
C SER A 177 15.90 -2.08 -7.40
N CYS A 178 14.88 -2.78 -7.86
CA CYS A 178 14.02 -3.56 -6.98
C CYS A 178 14.84 -4.73 -6.44
N ARG A 179 15.74 -4.48 -5.49
CA ARG A 179 16.44 -5.55 -4.79
C ARG A 179 15.44 -6.24 -3.90
N ASP A 180 15.41 -7.56 -3.96
CA ASP A 180 14.62 -8.42 -3.09
C ASP A 180 14.92 -8.06 -1.62
N THR A 181 14.11 -7.18 -1.05
CA THR A 181 14.21 -6.80 0.37
C THR A 181 13.72 -7.93 1.28
N TYR A 182 13.22 -8.99 0.68
CA TYR A 182 12.74 -10.19 1.34
C TYR A 182 13.47 -11.39 0.74
N GLY A 183 14.41 -11.96 1.48
CA GLY A 183 15.05 -13.22 1.13
C GLY A 183 14.02 -14.33 0.89
N PRO A 184 14.39 -15.41 0.19
CA PRO A 184 13.47 -16.50 -0.13
C PRO A 184 12.90 -17.07 1.16
N LEU A 185 11.56 -17.15 1.23
CA LEU A 185 10.88 -17.90 2.26
C LEU A 185 11.33 -19.36 2.16
N HIS A 186 12.18 -19.79 3.08
CA HIS A 186 12.47 -21.21 3.27
C HIS A 186 11.13 -21.94 3.48
N GLN A 187 10.70 -22.64 2.45
CA GLN A 187 9.73 -23.72 2.61
C GLN A 187 10.36 -24.78 3.48
N SER A 188 9.97 -24.83 4.76
CA SER A 188 10.30 -25.93 5.64
C SER A 188 9.58 -27.16 5.11
N ALA A 189 10.37 -28.10 4.63
CA ALA A 189 9.93 -29.37 4.07
C ALA A 189 9.06 -30.12 5.09
N ALA A 190 7.85 -30.45 4.66
CA ALA A 190 7.03 -31.45 5.32
C ALA A 190 7.77 -32.80 5.26
N GLY A 191 8.14 -33.32 6.41
CA GLY A 191 8.72 -34.65 6.54
C GLY A 191 7.75 -35.73 6.04
N VAL A 192 8.16 -36.43 5.01
CA VAL A 192 7.50 -37.64 4.53
C VAL A 192 7.82 -38.76 5.55
N LEU A 193 6.82 -39.17 6.32
CA LEU A 193 6.85 -40.44 7.05
C LEU A 193 6.64 -41.59 6.06
N GLN A 194 7.67 -42.34 5.81
CA GLN A 194 7.54 -43.65 5.14
C GLN A 194 6.98 -44.69 6.13
N PRO A 195 6.02 -45.54 5.72
CA PRO A 195 5.64 -46.70 6.51
C PRO A 195 6.67 -47.80 6.31
N GLN A 196 7.21 -48.31 7.40
CA GLN A 196 7.93 -49.58 7.40
C GLN A 196 6.93 -50.74 7.45
N ALA A 197 7.25 -51.76 6.66
CA ALA A 197 6.54 -53.01 6.48
C ALA A 197 6.35 -53.83 7.75
#